data_9c9373321758250a0a66a2b78ade0db2
#
_entry.id   9c9373321758250a0a66a2b78ade0db2
#
_cell.length_a   1.000
_cell.length_b   1.000
_cell.length_c   1.000
_cell.angle_alpha   90.00
_cell.angle_beta   90.00
_cell.angle_gamma   90.00
#
_symmetry.space_group_name_H-M   'P 1'
#
loop_
_entity.id
_entity.type
_entity.pdbx_description
1 polymer ?
#
loop_
_entity_poly.entity_id
_entity_poly.type
_entity_poly.pdbx_seq_one_letter_code
_entity_poly.pdbx_strand_id
1 'polypeptide(L)'
;MTKLVLLRHGESQWNLENRFTGWVDVPLSSKGEQEAKAAGRKLAGITFDRAYTSVLKRAIDTLAIVLEVIGQSNIPVEKDKALNERMYGELQGLNKAETAQKYGDQQVKIWRRSYDVRPPGGESLKDTADRVLPYYEQHIRPQILAGRNILIAAHGNSLRALVMQLDQLSREAVLELNIPTGAPLLYEFDSSGNVTGHRYL
;
A
#
# COMPACT_ATOMS: atom_id res chain seq x y z
N MET A 1 -18.66 -14.22 5.58
CA MET A 1 -17.77 -13.64 4.55
C MET A 1 -16.51 -13.12 5.21
N THR A 2 -15.38 -13.49 4.67
CA THR A 2 -14.07 -13.04 5.17
C THR A 2 -13.72 -11.69 4.56
N LYS A 3 -13.10 -10.83 5.35
CA LYS A 3 -12.78 -9.45 4.93
C LYS A 3 -11.28 -9.22 4.87
N LEU A 4 -10.84 -8.58 3.81
CA LEU A 4 -9.50 -8.04 3.65
C LEU A 4 -9.62 -6.55 3.42
N VAL A 5 -8.95 -5.75 4.24
CA VAL A 5 -8.86 -4.30 4.05
C VAL A 5 -7.45 -3.93 3.62
N LEU A 6 -7.35 -3.20 2.52
CA LEU A 6 -6.11 -2.58 2.06
C LEU A 6 -6.16 -1.10 2.40
N LEU A 7 -5.10 -0.61 3.04
CA LEU A 7 -5.00 0.78 3.45
C LEU A 7 -3.63 1.34 3.08
N ARG A 8 -3.61 2.36 2.21
CA ARG A 8 -2.39 3.12 1.98
C ARG A 8 -2.14 4.04 3.18
N HIS A 9 -0.89 4.09 3.65
CA HIS A 9 -0.51 4.98 4.75
C HIS A 9 -1.00 6.42 4.51
N GLY A 10 -1.15 7.18 5.59
CA GLY A 10 -1.48 8.60 5.53
C GLY A 10 -0.38 9.42 4.84
N GLU A 11 -0.68 10.68 4.53
CA GLU A 11 0.29 11.58 3.92
C GLU A 11 1.60 11.56 4.70
N SER A 12 2.72 11.31 4.00
CA SER A 12 4.05 11.42 4.60
C SER A 12 4.63 12.82 4.39
N GLN A 13 5.69 13.14 5.12
CA GLN A 13 6.38 14.42 4.97
C GLN A 13 6.84 14.65 3.52
N TRP A 14 7.33 13.61 2.84
CA TRP A 14 7.76 13.74 1.45
C TRP A 14 6.62 13.68 0.43
N ASN A 15 5.45 13.14 0.76
CA ASN A 15 4.23 13.36 -0.04
C ASN A 15 3.89 14.86 -0.03
N LEU A 16 3.92 15.49 1.14
CA LEU A 16 3.65 16.92 1.28
C LEU A 16 4.66 17.76 0.49
N GLU A 17 5.92 17.39 0.48
CA GLU A 17 7.00 18.08 -0.24
C GLU A 17 7.11 17.69 -1.72
N ASN A 18 6.23 16.81 -2.21
CA ASN A 18 6.23 16.32 -3.59
C ASN A 18 7.57 15.69 -3.99
N ARG A 19 8.13 14.86 -3.12
CA ARG A 19 9.40 14.14 -3.35
C ARG A 19 9.16 12.67 -3.63
N PHE A 20 10.03 12.07 -4.43
CA PHE A 20 10.11 10.61 -4.54
C PHE A 20 10.59 10.03 -3.21
N THR A 21 9.83 9.11 -2.64
CA THR A 21 10.13 8.56 -1.30
C THR A 21 10.78 7.18 -1.38
N GLY A 22 10.12 6.22 -1.96
CA GLY A 22 10.62 4.85 -2.04
C GLY A 22 10.87 4.24 -0.66
N TRP A 23 12.09 3.80 -0.41
CA TRP A 23 12.48 3.15 0.83
C TRP A 23 13.09 4.09 1.87
N VAL A 24 13.21 5.37 1.59
CA VAL A 24 13.63 6.34 2.60
C VAL A 24 12.55 6.41 3.69
N ASP A 25 12.98 6.29 4.94
CA ASP A 25 12.07 6.09 6.07
C ASP A 25 11.61 7.43 6.67
N VAL A 26 10.72 8.12 5.95
CA VAL A 26 10.18 9.41 6.36
C VAL A 26 8.90 9.25 7.18
N PRO A 27 8.65 10.17 8.15
CA PRO A 27 7.46 10.09 8.99
C PRO A 27 6.20 10.54 8.28
N LEU A 28 5.04 10.27 8.92
CA LEU A 28 3.78 10.88 8.55
C LEU A 28 3.83 12.39 8.78
N SER A 29 3.13 13.15 7.94
CA SER A 29 2.80 14.53 8.25
C SER A 29 1.67 14.58 9.27
N SER A 30 1.41 15.76 9.83
CA SER A 30 0.28 16.01 10.73
C SER A 30 -1.05 15.62 10.08
N LYS A 31 -1.24 15.95 8.81
CA LYS A 31 -2.40 15.55 8.01
C LYS A 31 -2.48 14.03 7.87
N GLY A 32 -1.35 13.35 7.64
CA GLY A 32 -1.29 11.90 7.53
C GLY A 32 -1.73 11.19 8.79
N GLU A 33 -1.39 11.71 9.96
CA GLU A 33 -1.87 11.18 11.24
C GLU A 33 -3.39 11.34 11.37
N GLN A 34 -3.95 12.46 10.94
CA GLN A 34 -5.41 12.68 10.93
C GLN A 34 -6.10 11.74 9.93
N GLU A 35 -5.51 11.52 8.78
CA GLU A 35 -6.01 10.55 7.79
C GLU A 35 -6.05 9.13 8.37
N ALA A 36 -5.03 8.72 9.11
CA ALA A 36 -4.99 7.42 9.78
C ALA A 36 -6.10 7.28 10.83
N LYS A 37 -6.34 8.32 11.62
CA LYS A 37 -7.44 8.35 12.59
C LYS A 37 -8.80 8.25 11.90
N ALA A 38 -9.01 8.98 10.82
CA ALA A 38 -10.23 8.94 10.03
C ALA A 38 -10.47 7.55 9.41
N ALA A 39 -9.40 6.92 8.90
CA ALA A 39 -9.46 5.55 8.40
C ALA A 39 -9.88 4.56 9.50
N GLY A 40 -9.31 4.70 10.70
CA GLY A 40 -9.71 3.89 11.85
C GLY A 40 -11.19 4.02 12.17
N ARG A 41 -11.74 5.23 12.16
CA ARG A 41 -13.18 5.44 12.38
C ARG A 41 -14.04 4.74 11.35
N LYS A 42 -13.61 4.69 10.09
CA LYS A 42 -14.31 3.96 9.03
C LYS A 42 -14.25 2.44 9.19
N LEU A 43 -13.23 1.94 9.88
CA LEU A 43 -13.03 0.52 10.14
C LEU A 43 -13.65 0.05 11.46
N ALA A 44 -14.22 0.95 12.26
CA ALA A 44 -14.96 0.59 13.46
C ALA A 44 -16.11 -0.36 13.10
N GLY A 45 -16.26 -1.43 13.80
CA GLY A 45 -17.25 -2.47 13.49
C GLY A 45 -16.70 -3.67 12.73
N ILE A 46 -15.48 -3.61 12.21
CA ILE A 46 -14.78 -4.77 11.66
C ILE A 46 -13.80 -5.29 12.72
N THR A 47 -13.91 -6.57 13.07
CA THR A 47 -12.95 -7.23 13.95
C THR A 47 -11.89 -7.91 13.10
N PHE A 48 -10.64 -7.49 13.27
CA PHE A 48 -9.51 -8.07 12.56
C PHE A 48 -8.83 -9.15 13.41
N ASP A 49 -8.41 -10.22 12.76
CA ASP A 49 -7.68 -11.32 13.41
C ASP A 49 -6.17 -11.11 13.32
N ARG A 50 -5.72 -10.40 12.29
CA ARG A 50 -4.31 -10.18 12.03
C ARG A 50 -4.11 -8.96 11.14
N ALA A 51 -2.95 -8.31 11.28
CA ALA A 51 -2.56 -7.19 10.41
C ALA A 51 -1.15 -7.39 9.87
N TYR A 52 -0.91 -6.82 8.69
CA TYR A 52 0.37 -6.85 7.98
C TYR A 52 0.76 -5.43 7.56
N THR A 53 2.04 -5.16 7.59
CA THR A 53 2.57 -3.87 7.14
C THR A 53 4.01 -4.01 6.66
N SER A 54 4.56 -2.95 6.09
CA SER A 54 5.97 -2.90 5.70
C SER A 54 6.87 -2.61 6.90
N VAL A 55 8.17 -2.46 6.64
CA VAL A 55 9.14 -2.05 7.65
C VAL A 55 9.36 -0.53 7.69
N LEU A 56 8.62 0.23 6.88
CA LEU A 56 8.72 1.69 6.82
C LEU A 56 7.76 2.33 7.82
N LYS A 57 8.26 3.30 8.59
CA LYS A 57 7.50 3.85 9.73
C LYS A 57 6.19 4.52 9.34
N ARG A 58 6.08 5.14 8.17
CA ARG A 58 4.83 5.75 7.74
C ARG A 58 3.67 4.74 7.62
N ALA A 59 3.96 3.51 7.22
CA ALA A 59 2.98 2.43 7.18
C ALA A 59 2.75 1.82 8.57
N ILE A 60 3.82 1.58 9.32
CA ILE A 60 3.76 1.06 10.69
C ILE A 60 2.94 2.00 11.58
N ASP A 61 3.20 3.31 11.50
CA ASP A 61 2.52 4.31 12.33
C ASP A 61 1.06 4.47 11.93
N THR A 62 0.76 4.44 10.62
CA THR A 62 -0.63 4.42 10.15
C THR A 62 -1.40 3.25 10.73
N LEU A 63 -0.83 2.05 10.67
CA LEU A 63 -1.45 0.84 11.23
C LEU A 63 -1.66 0.96 12.75
N ALA A 64 -0.64 1.43 13.47
CA ALA A 64 -0.73 1.59 14.92
C ALA A 64 -1.84 2.57 15.32
N ILE A 65 -1.97 3.69 14.62
CA ILE A 65 -3.04 4.67 14.85
C ILE A 65 -4.41 4.06 14.58
N VAL A 66 -4.56 3.36 13.46
CA VAL A 66 -5.82 2.68 13.10
C VAL A 66 -6.22 1.67 14.18
N LEU A 67 -5.30 0.80 14.58
CA LEU A 67 -5.58 -0.24 15.59
C LEU A 67 -5.95 0.37 16.95
N GLU A 68 -5.31 1.47 17.33
CA GLU A 68 -5.66 2.19 18.54
C GLU A 68 -7.08 2.75 18.47
N VAL A 69 -7.45 3.41 17.38
CA VAL A 69 -8.77 3.99 17.16
C VAL A 69 -9.89 2.93 17.26
N ILE A 70 -9.66 1.74 16.70
CA ILE A 70 -10.66 0.66 16.72
C ILE A 70 -10.56 -0.26 17.95
N GLY A 71 -9.63 0.04 18.88
CA GLY A 71 -9.46 -0.74 20.11
C GLY A 71 -8.91 -2.14 19.90
N GLN A 72 -8.12 -2.36 18.85
CA GLN A 72 -7.59 -3.68 18.47
C GLN A 72 -6.06 -3.72 18.43
N SER A 73 -5.39 -2.96 19.30
CA SER A 73 -3.91 -2.91 19.34
C SER A 73 -3.25 -4.23 19.74
N ASN A 74 -4.01 -5.19 20.25
CA ASN A 74 -3.49 -6.47 20.74
C ASN A 74 -3.46 -7.58 19.68
N ILE A 75 -3.95 -7.35 18.46
CA ILE A 75 -3.90 -8.38 17.42
C ILE A 75 -2.46 -8.58 16.92
N PRO A 76 -2.13 -9.79 16.43
CA PRO A 76 -0.82 -10.02 15.83
C PRO A 76 -0.58 -9.09 14.63
N VAL A 77 0.60 -8.44 14.61
CA VAL A 77 1.06 -7.59 13.51
C VAL A 77 2.35 -8.16 12.97
N GLU A 78 2.39 -8.43 11.67
CA GLU A 78 3.59 -8.89 10.98
C GLU A 78 4.12 -7.77 10.09
N LYS A 79 5.43 -7.47 10.22
CA LYS A 79 6.13 -6.45 9.44
C LYS A 79 7.10 -7.14 8.50
N ASP A 80 7.03 -6.83 7.21
CA ASP A 80 7.94 -7.42 6.25
C ASP A 80 8.27 -6.42 5.12
N LYS A 81 9.54 -6.40 4.72
CA LYS A 81 10.01 -5.55 3.64
C LYS A 81 9.38 -5.88 2.28
N ALA A 82 8.82 -7.08 2.13
CA ALA A 82 8.08 -7.46 0.92
C ALA A 82 6.92 -6.50 0.64
N LEU A 83 6.35 -5.88 1.67
CA LEU A 83 5.25 -4.92 1.55
C LEU A 83 5.73 -3.46 1.44
N ASN A 84 7.03 -3.21 1.38
CA ASN A 84 7.58 -1.87 1.22
C ASN A 84 7.09 -1.22 -0.08
N GLU A 85 7.19 0.11 -0.13
CA GLU A 85 6.96 0.87 -1.35
C GLU A 85 7.96 0.44 -2.44
N ARG A 86 7.59 0.70 -3.69
CA ARG A 86 8.50 0.61 -4.82
C ARG A 86 9.77 1.42 -4.53
N MET A 87 10.90 0.82 -4.75
CA MET A 87 12.19 1.48 -4.58
C MET A 87 12.47 2.38 -5.77
N TYR A 88 12.65 3.67 -5.54
CA TYR A 88 12.88 4.63 -6.63
C TYR A 88 14.38 4.88 -6.91
N GLY A 89 15.30 4.20 -6.21
CA GLY A 89 16.72 4.29 -6.48
C GLY A 89 17.27 5.70 -6.37
N GLU A 90 17.94 6.17 -7.40
CA GLU A 90 18.56 7.50 -7.44
C GLU A 90 17.55 8.65 -7.43
N LEU A 91 16.28 8.40 -7.72
CA LEU A 91 15.25 9.43 -7.66
C LEU A 91 14.81 9.75 -6.23
N GLN A 92 15.12 8.88 -5.26
CA GLN A 92 14.68 9.06 -3.88
C GLN A 92 15.19 10.37 -3.29
N GLY A 93 14.27 11.15 -2.72
CA GLY A 93 14.54 12.48 -2.16
C GLY A 93 14.44 13.62 -3.15
N LEU A 94 14.40 13.35 -4.44
CA LEU A 94 14.28 14.39 -5.45
C LEU A 94 12.84 14.89 -5.53
N ASN A 95 12.68 16.21 -5.72
CA ASN A 95 11.39 16.81 -5.98
C ASN A 95 10.90 16.38 -7.37
N LYS A 96 9.65 15.96 -7.46
CA LYS A 96 9.09 15.39 -8.71
C LYS A 96 9.04 16.41 -9.84
N ALA A 97 8.67 17.66 -9.55
CA ALA A 97 8.61 18.73 -10.56
C ALA A 97 10.01 19.12 -11.06
N GLU A 98 10.97 19.26 -10.16
CA GLU A 98 12.38 19.55 -10.51
C GLU A 98 13.00 18.40 -11.31
N THR A 99 12.67 17.16 -10.96
CA THR A 99 13.13 15.97 -11.70
C THR A 99 12.58 15.98 -13.13
N ALA A 100 11.31 16.35 -13.30
CA ALA A 100 10.69 16.48 -14.62
C ALA A 100 11.33 17.59 -15.46
N GLN A 101 11.75 18.69 -14.84
CA GLN A 101 12.50 19.74 -15.52
C GLN A 101 13.87 19.28 -15.98
N LYS A 102 14.56 18.47 -15.15
CA LYS A 102 15.91 17.98 -15.43
C LYS A 102 15.94 16.88 -16.50
N TYR A 103 15.05 15.90 -16.41
CA TYR A 103 15.06 14.71 -17.28
C TYR A 103 13.96 14.76 -18.36
N GLY A 104 13.06 15.73 -18.32
CA GLY A 104 11.89 15.83 -19.19
C GLY A 104 10.67 15.11 -18.61
N ASP A 105 9.48 15.67 -18.85
CA ASP A 105 8.22 15.13 -18.36
C ASP A 105 7.97 13.71 -18.86
N GLN A 106 8.28 13.44 -20.11
CA GLN A 106 8.04 12.14 -20.73
C GLN A 106 8.88 11.05 -20.07
N GLN A 107 10.17 11.31 -19.82
CA GLN A 107 11.05 10.33 -19.16
C GLN A 107 10.61 10.05 -17.73
N VAL A 108 10.24 11.08 -16.97
CA VAL A 108 9.76 10.92 -15.59
C VAL A 108 8.43 10.18 -15.58
N LYS A 109 7.55 10.46 -16.53
CA LYS A 109 6.28 9.72 -16.69
C LYS A 109 6.54 8.23 -16.95
N ILE A 110 7.50 7.90 -17.78
CA ILE A 110 7.90 6.51 -18.05
C ILE A 110 8.38 5.83 -16.76
N TRP A 111 9.26 6.46 -16.00
CA TRP A 111 9.74 5.92 -14.72
C TRP A 111 8.63 5.73 -13.69
N ARG A 112 7.64 6.61 -13.66
CA ARG A 112 6.55 6.57 -12.68
C ARG A 112 5.38 5.68 -13.09
N ARG A 113 5.11 5.56 -14.37
CA ARG A 113 3.86 5.02 -14.90
C ARG A 113 4.02 3.90 -15.92
N SER A 114 5.21 3.38 -16.16
CA SER A 114 5.37 2.14 -16.93
C SER A 114 5.39 0.94 -15.97
N TYR A 115 5.02 -0.21 -16.50
CA TYR A 115 4.96 -1.43 -15.69
C TYR A 115 6.34 -2.02 -15.40
N ASP A 116 7.23 -2.05 -16.38
CA ASP A 116 8.49 -2.80 -16.35
C ASP A 116 9.75 -1.96 -16.59
N VAL A 117 9.65 -0.64 -16.66
CA VAL A 117 10.82 0.24 -16.79
C VAL A 117 11.26 0.72 -15.41
N ARG A 118 12.53 0.47 -15.11
CA ARG A 118 13.16 0.87 -13.83
C ARG A 118 13.69 2.29 -13.90
N PRO A 119 13.50 3.10 -12.85
CA PRO A 119 14.31 4.29 -12.66
C PRO A 119 15.75 3.89 -12.34
N PRO A 120 16.74 4.80 -12.49
CA PRO A 120 18.14 4.46 -12.20
C PRO A 120 18.32 3.91 -10.78
N GLY A 121 18.84 2.69 -10.66
CA GLY A 121 19.07 2.02 -9.38
C GLY A 121 17.82 1.59 -8.62
N GLY A 122 16.63 1.65 -9.24
CA GLY A 122 15.38 1.37 -8.58
C GLY A 122 14.60 0.18 -9.14
N GLU A 123 13.36 0.04 -8.66
CA GLU A 123 12.43 -1.00 -9.08
C GLU A 123 11.41 -0.47 -10.09
N SER A 124 10.98 -1.34 -11.01
CA SER A 124 9.74 -1.17 -11.77
C SER A 124 8.55 -1.60 -10.90
N LEU A 125 7.32 -1.33 -11.36
CA LEU A 125 6.13 -1.89 -10.70
C LEU A 125 6.14 -3.42 -10.78
N LYS A 126 6.62 -3.99 -11.88
CA LYS A 126 6.80 -5.44 -12.01
C LYS A 126 7.73 -6.00 -10.94
N ASP A 127 8.87 -5.35 -10.68
CA ASP A 127 9.80 -5.78 -9.62
C ASP A 127 9.14 -5.73 -8.25
N THR A 128 8.36 -4.69 -7.97
CA THR A 128 7.59 -4.57 -6.74
C THR A 128 6.58 -5.72 -6.61
N ALA A 129 5.85 -6.01 -7.68
CA ALA A 129 4.89 -7.13 -7.72
C ALA A 129 5.58 -8.48 -7.52
N ASP A 130 6.77 -8.67 -8.09
CA ASP A 130 7.53 -9.92 -7.98
C ASP A 130 7.95 -10.26 -6.53
N ARG A 131 7.94 -9.30 -5.62
CA ARG A 131 8.18 -9.55 -4.18
C ARG A 131 6.90 -9.49 -3.33
N VAL A 132 5.95 -8.66 -3.70
CA VAL A 132 4.68 -8.51 -2.96
C VAL A 132 3.79 -9.74 -3.14
N LEU A 133 3.61 -10.19 -4.37
CA LEU A 133 2.66 -11.26 -4.68
C LEU A 133 3.04 -12.63 -4.10
N PRO A 134 4.30 -13.09 -4.17
CA PRO A 134 4.68 -14.32 -3.49
C PRO A 134 4.50 -14.25 -1.97
N TYR A 135 4.80 -13.10 -1.36
CA TYR A 135 4.59 -12.90 0.07
C TYR A 135 3.09 -13.00 0.43
N TYR A 136 2.23 -12.34 -0.34
CA TYR A 136 0.79 -12.43 -0.17
C TYR A 136 0.30 -13.88 -0.27
N GLU A 137 0.72 -14.61 -1.29
CA GLU A 137 0.30 -16.00 -1.50
C GLU A 137 0.76 -16.95 -0.39
N GLN A 138 1.95 -16.72 0.17
CA GLN A 138 2.53 -17.61 1.17
C GLN A 138 2.10 -17.27 2.60
N HIS A 139 1.90 -15.98 2.93
CA HIS A 139 1.69 -15.53 4.31
C HIS A 139 0.30 -14.96 4.59
N ILE A 140 -0.34 -14.33 3.61
CA ILE A 140 -1.59 -13.60 3.83
C ILE A 140 -2.80 -14.38 3.32
N ARG A 141 -2.77 -14.85 2.07
CA ARG A 141 -3.88 -15.59 1.49
C ARG A 141 -4.31 -16.80 2.31
N PRO A 142 -3.39 -17.62 2.89
CA PRO A 142 -3.80 -18.73 3.74
C PRO A 142 -4.62 -18.31 4.97
N GLN A 143 -4.36 -17.13 5.52
CA GLN A 143 -5.14 -16.58 6.64
C GLN A 143 -6.57 -16.25 6.19
N ILE A 144 -6.71 -15.67 5.01
CA ILE A 144 -8.03 -15.36 4.43
C ILE A 144 -8.81 -16.66 4.18
N LEU A 145 -8.16 -17.67 3.61
CA LEU A 145 -8.78 -18.98 3.37
C LEU A 145 -9.18 -19.69 4.66
N ALA A 146 -8.52 -19.38 5.77
CA ALA A 146 -8.88 -19.89 7.10
C ALA A 146 -10.03 -19.11 7.74
N GLY A 147 -10.61 -18.13 7.03
CA GLY A 147 -11.74 -17.34 7.51
C GLY A 147 -11.36 -16.14 8.38
N ARG A 148 -10.11 -15.73 8.40
CA ARG A 148 -9.61 -14.64 9.22
C ARG A 148 -9.71 -13.30 8.51
N ASN A 149 -10.18 -12.27 9.21
CA ASN A 149 -10.24 -10.91 8.72
C ASN A 149 -8.87 -10.25 8.85
N ILE A 150 -8.39 -9.69 7.75
CA ILE A 150 -7.01 -9.19 7.62
C ILE A 150 -7.00 -7.71 7.26
N LEU A 151 -6.10 -6.96 7.90
CA LEU A 151 -5.82 -5.56 7.58
C LEU A 151 -4.37 -5.46 7.07
N ILE A 152 -4.19 -4.84 5.90
CA ILE A 152 -2.87 -4.55 5.35
C ILE A 152 -2.72 -3.03 5.23
N ALA A 153 -1.74 -2.47 5.96
CA ALA A 153 -1.35 -1.08 5.81
C ALA A 153 -0.01 -1.03 5.05
N ALA A 154 -0.01 -0.45 3.86
CA ALA A 154 1.16 -0.46 2.99
C ALA A 154 1.24 0.80 2.12
N HIS A 155 1.72 0.67 0.90
CA HIS A 155 2.12 1.79 0.04
C HIS A 155 1.42 1.76 -1.31
N GLY A 156 1.47 2.89 -2.03
CA GLY A 156 0.80 3.02 -3.32
C GLY A 156 1.14 1.91 -4.31
N ASN A 157 2.41 1.62 -4.53
CA ASN A 157 2.80 0.63 -5.52
C ASN A 157 2.69 -0.82 -5.01
N SER A 158 2.98 -1.09 -3.73
CA SER A 158 2.77 -2.43 -3.19
C SER A 158 1.29 -2.81 -3.19
N LEU A 159 0.40 -1.86 -2.88
CA LEU A 159 -1.04 -2.09 -2.95
C LEU A 159 -1.56 -2.20 -4.39
N ARG A 160 -0.98 -1.44 -5.34
CA ARG A 160 -1.30 -1.63 -6.76
C ARG A 160 -1.03 -3.05 -7.22
N ALA A 161 0.08 -3.65 -6.78
CA ALA A 161 0.40 -5.03 -7.10
C ALA A 161 -0.68 -6.00 -6.57
N LEU A 162 -1.14 -5.79 -5.33
CA LEU A 162 -2.21 -6.59 -4.74
C LEU A 162 -3.54 -6.43 -5.47
N VAL A 163 -3.94 -5.19 -5.75
CA VAL A 163 -5.19 -4.89 -6.46
C VAL A 163 -5.15 -5.46 -7.87
N MET A 164 -4.01 -5.38 -8.56
CA MET A 164 -3.84 -5.99 -9.88
C MET A 164 -4.18 -7.48 -9.86
N GLN A 165 -3.71 -8.21 -8.85
CA GLN A 165 -4.02 -9.63 -8.71
C GLN A 165 -5.47 -9.87 -8.28
N LEU A 166 -5.95 -9.15 -7.27
CA LEU A 166 -7.30 -9.35 -6.73
C LEU A 166 -8.39 -9.02 -7.73
N ASP A 167 -8.20 -7.97 -8.52
CA ASP A 167 -9.17 -7.50 -9.52
C ASP A 167 -8.86 -8.02 -10.93
N GLN A 168 -7.82 -8.80 -11.10
CA GLN A 168 -7.37 -9.34 -12.40
C GLN A 168 -7.16 -8.23 -13.45
N LEU A 169 -6.49 -7.16 -13.04
CA LEU A 169 -6.22 -6.02 -13.91
C LEU A 169 -5.09 -6.32 -14.91
N SER A 170 -5.19 -5.75 -16.11
CA SER A 170 -4.10 -5.75 -17.07
C SER A 170 -2.96 -4.84 -16.62
N ARG A 171 -1.80 -4.97 -17.27
CA ARG A 171 -0.67 -4.07 -17.05
C ARG A 171 -1.02 -2.61 -17.34
N GLU A 172 -1.82 -2.38 -18.37
CA GLU A 172 -2.30 -1.05 -18.74
C GLU A 172 -3.26 -0.48 -17.70
N ALA A 173 -4.22 -1.30 -17.24
CA ALA A 173 -5.21 -0.88 -16.25
C ALA A 173 -4.59 -0.52 -14.91
N VAL A 174 -3.59 -1.28 -14.44
CA VAL A 174 -2.95 -1.00 -13.15
C VAL A 174 -2.18 0.32 -13.15
N LEU A 175 -1.68 0.77 -14.30
CA LEU A 175 -0.97 2.05 -14.43
C LEU A 175 -1.87 3.25 -14.19
N GLU A 176 -3.16 3.11 -14.50
CA GLU A 176 -4.16 4.16 -14.29
C GLU A 176 -4.78 4.11 -12.88
N LEU A 177 -4.51 3.06 -12.12
CA LEU A 177 -5.04 2.91 -10.79
C LEU A 177 -4.38 3.89 -9.82
N ASN A 178 -5.20 4.69 -9.13
CA ASN A 178 -4.75 5.56 -8.05
C ASN A 178 -5.37 5.08 -6.73
N ILE A 179 -4.49 4.84 -5.74
CA ILE A 179 -4.92 4.45 -4.40
C ILE A 179 -4.65 5.64 -3.48
N PRO A 180 -5.69 6.35 -3.01
CA PRO A 180 -5.51 7.51 -2.16
C PRO A 180 -4.97 7.14 -0.77
N THR A 181 -4.25 8.05 -0.14
CA THR A 181 -3.78 7.89 1.24
C THR A 181 -4.96 7.84 2.20
N GLY A 182 -4.89 6.96 3.19
CA GLY A 182 -5.87 6.91 4.28
C GLY A 182 -7.29 6.51 3.88
N ALA A 183 -7.48 5.90 2.72
CA ALA A 183 -8.79 5.45 2.25
C ALA A 183 -8.88 3.92 2.30
N PRO A 184 -9.61 3.33 3.25
CA PRO A 184 -9.71 1.88 3.36
C PRO A 184 -10.46 1.27 2.18
N LEU A 185 -9.86 0.27 1.54
CA LEU A 185 -10.44 -0.51 0.45
C LEU A 185 -10.79 -1.90 0.97
N LEU A 186 -12.07 -2.21 1.05
CA LEU A 186 -12.57 -3.49 1.56
C LEU A 186 -12.78 -4.49 0.42
N TYR A 187 -12.23 -5.69 0.61
CA TYR A 187 -12.54 -6.89 -0.19
C TYR A 187 -13.29 -7.90 0.65
N GLU A 188 -14.30 -8.52 0.08
CA GLU A 188 -15.03 -9.61 0.72
C GLU A 188 -14.80 -10.90 -0.05
N PHE A 189 -14.62 -12.00 0.68
CA PHE A 189 -14.33 -13.33 0.13
C PHE A 189 -15.40 -14.33 0.56
N ASP A 190 -15.75 -15.24 -0.34
CA ASP A 190 -16.60 -16.38 0.01
C ASP A 190 -15.79 -17.50 0.71
N SER A 191 -16.47 -18.59 1.08
CA SER A 191 -15.83 -19.72 1.77
C SER A 191 -14.79 -20.45 0.91
N SER A 192 -14.82 -20.27 -0.39
CA SER A 192 -13.87 -20.85 -1.35
C SER A 192 -12.68 -19.94 -1.61
N GLY A 193 -12.67 -18.75 -1.02
CA GLY A 193 -11.59 -17.77 -1.20
C GLY A 193 -11.71 -16.92 -2.47
N ASN A 194 -12.88 -16.84 -3.07
CA ASN A 194 -13.12 -15.98 -4.20
C ASN A 194 -13.57 -14.59 -3.75
N VAL A 195 -13.11 -13.56 -4.44
CA VAL A 195 -13.56 -12.18 -4.22
C VAL A 195 -15.01 -12.08 -4.67
N THR A 196 -15.92 -11.69 -3.78
CA THR A 196 -17.34 -11.48 -4.08
C THR A 196 -17.68 -10.01 -4.31
N GLY A 197 -16.82 -9.10 -3.89
CA GLY A 197 -16.98 -7.67 -4.09
C GLY A 197 -15.89 -6.87 -3.41
N HIS A 198 -15.78 -5.61 -3.81
CA HIS A 198 -14.86 -4.66 -3.16
C HIS A 198 -15.41 -3.24 -3.26
N ARG A 199 -15.08 -2.41 -2.29
CA ARG A 199 -15.46 -0.99 -2.26
C ARG A 199 -14.59 -0.21 -1.29
N TYR A 200 -14.48 1.08 -1.52
CA TYR A 200 -13.96 2.01 -0.51
C TYR A 200 -15.02 2.25 0.59
N LEU A 201 -14.55 2.36 1.82
CA LEU A 201 -15.39 2.65 2.97
C LEU A 201 -15.53 4.14 3.24
#